data_2b9ab15ea3f33c01b8f898b6a5958577
#
_entry.id   2b9ab15ea3f33c01b8f898b6a5958577
#
_cell.length_a   1.000
_cell.length_b   1.000
_cell.length_c   1.000
_cell.angle_alpha   90.00
_cell.angle_beta   90.00
_cell.angle_gamma   90.00
#
_symmetry.space_group_name_H-M   'P 1'
#
loop_
_entity.id
_entity.type
_entity.pdbx_description
1 polymer ?
#
loop_
_entity_poly.entity_id
_entity_poly.type
_entity_poly.pdbx_seq_one_letter_code
_entity_poly.pdbx_strand_id
1 'polypeptide(L)'
;MIQDLILLKAKGNKLSQENYYEVVDYMIKHGADKLIAKFFIALDSFGMSKEEVYRLALAMRDSGRVLKFNMPLFEKHSTGGVGDPTSIVLIPLIASLGYKIIKMTARSLVFTNGSADRFKAIPHFKVMLTNEEIEHNLNTTNACVISHGGDMCPADRVLYDIMEKYGLEHNLNLLVASIACKKFASGAKIVLVDVKYGDASVIKRYLDALSMAKILKYVFKKNGIKPILTISSTVQTFGDGIGNAIELVDALNVLQGRKCLLRDVSVRFAVEMITTANPTLDRSDAYDMINSNIDNGLAYKKFMEIVSAQGGDTKILQEAKVFKPYRSVNFVADRDGYVGSINSLVLGEIVRRICETSHDDNIGIALRVKIGDFIKKGEILLSFYYKDESDFDNYITAISGCIRITNEKIKEIYPIRKVIR
;
A
#
# COMPACT_ATOMS: atom_id res chain seq x y z
N MET A 1 -23.41 6.08 -28.14
CA MET A 1 -23.19 5.92 -26.67
C MET A 1 -21.73 6.18 -26.27
N ILE A 2 -20.80 5.22 -26.13
CA ILE A 2 -19.41 5.53 -25.69
C ILE A 2 -18.67 6.46 -26.67
N GLN A 3 -18.82 6.30 -27.97
CA GLN A 3 -18.22 7.20 -28.98
C GLN A 3 -18.72 8.65 -28.82
N ASP A 4 -19.98 8.83 -28.51
CA ASP A 4 -20.55 10.18 -28.30
C ASP A 4 -19.96 10.84 -27.06
N LEU A 5 -19.70 10.06 -25.99
CA LEU A 5 -19.04 10.57 -24.79
C LEU A 5 -17.58 10.97 -25.05
N ILE A 6 -16.87 10.23 -25.93
CA ILE A 6 -15.53 10.62 -26.39
C ILE A 6 -15.59 11.96 -27.12
N LEU A 7 -16.55 12.13 -28.03
CA LEU A 7 -16.74 13.39 -28.77
C LEU A 7 -17.13 14.56 -27.84
N LEU A 8 -17.96 14.31 -26.84
CA LEU A 8 -18.31 15.31 -25.83
C LEU A 8 -17.06 15.78 -25.07
N LYS A 9 -16.19 14.85 -24.65
CA LYS A 9 -14.93 15.18 -23.97
C LYS A 9 -13.99 15.97 -24.89
N ALA A 10 -13.85 15.57 -26.15
CA ALA A 10 -13.03 16.27 -27.12
C ALA A 10 -13.47 17.72 -27.36
N LYS A 11 -14.77 18.00 -27.19
CA LYS A 11 -15.34 19.36 -27.25
C LYS A 11 -15.20 20.15 -25.94
N GLY A 12 -14.51 19.61 -24.94
CA GLY A 12 -14.30 20.25 -23.64
C GLY A 12 -15.48 20.14 -22.65
N ASN A 13 -16.51 19.35 -22.98
CA ASN A 13 -17.66 19.17 -22.10
C ASN A 13 -17.32 18.28 -20.90
N LYS A 14 -17.97 18.57 -19.76
CA LYS A 14 -17.97 17.73 -18.58
C LYS A 14 -19.04 16.65 -18.71
N LEU A 15 -18.68 15.41 -18.37
CA LEU A 15 -19.63 14.30 -18.36
C LEU A 15 -20.49 14.31 -17.10
N SER A 16 -21.75 13.93 -17.24
CA SER A 16 -22.71 13.82 -16.13
C SER A 16 -22.48 12.54 -15.31
N GLN A 17 -23.22 12.36 -14.21
CA GLN A 17 -23.18 11.14 -13.42
C GLN A 17 -23.74 9.95 -14.22
N GLU A 18 -24.80 10.17 -14.97
CA GLU A 18 -25.46 9.18 -15.83
C GLU A 18 -24.50 8.68 -16.90
N ASN A 19 -23.71 9.58 -17.50
CA ASN A 19 -22.69 9.18 -18.48
C ASN A 19 -21.65 8.24 -17.88
N TYR A 20 -21.22 8.47 -16.63
CA TYR A 20 -20.28 7.56 -15.96
C TYR A 20 -20.91 6.23 -15.58
N TYR A 21 -22.20 6.18 -15.26
CA TYR A 21 -22.91 4.89 -15.09
C TYR A 21 -22.99 4.12 -16.42
N GLU A 22 -23.29 4.77 -17.53
CA GLU A 22 -23.27 4.14 -18.86
C GLU A 22 -21.89 3.56 -19.21
N VAL A 23 -20.82 4.31 -18.88
CA VAL A 23 -19.43 3.85 -19.07
C VAL A 23 -19.17 2.62 -18.25
N VAL A 24 -19.52 2.63 -16.97
CA VAL A 24 -19.27 1.51 -16.05
C VAL A 24 -20.11 0.28 -16.42
N ASP A 25 -21.36 0.46 -16.81
CA ASP A 25 -22.19 -0.64 -17.33
C ASP A 25 -21.58 -1.29 -18.57
N TYR A 26 -21.02 -0.45 -19.46
CA TYR A 26 -20.30 -0.95 -20.64
C TYR A 26 -19.05 -1.74 -20.24
N MET A 27 -18.25 -1.23 -19.27
CA MET A 27 -17.05 -1.91 -18.75
C MET A 27 -17.39 -3.30 -18.19
N ILE A 28 -18.47 -3.42 -17.42
CA ILE A 28 -18.90 -4.69 -16.82
C ILE A 28 -19.32 -5.70 -17.90
N LYS A 29 -20.01 -5.23 -18.94
CA LYS A 29 -20.53 -6.11 -20.03
C LYS A 29 -19.45 -6.54 -21.01
N HIS A 30 -18.47 -5.70 -21.31
CA HIS A 30 -17.54 -5.89 -22.42
C HIS A 30 -16.06 -6.01 -21.99
N GLY A 31 -15.78 -5.79 -20.69
CA GLY A 31 -14.40 -5.80 -20.17
C GLY A 31 -13.55 -4.67 -20.75
N ALA A 32 -12.24 -4.90 -20.79
CA ALA A 32 -11.23 -3.96 -21.30
C ALA A 32 -11.10 -3.99 -22.84
N ASP A 33 -12.20 -3.78 -23.55
CA ASP A 33 -12.21 -3.75 -25.00
C ASP A 33 -11.57 -2.46 -25.59
N LYS A 34 -11.42 -2.43 -26.93
CA LYS A 34 -10.80 -1.30 -27.62
C LYS A 34 -11.61 0.00 -27.52
N LEU A 35 -12.94 -0.07 -27.41
CA LEU A 35 -13.79 1.12 -27.39
C LEU A 35 -13.71 1.80 -26.02
N ILE A 36 -13.80 1.01 -24.95
CA ILE A 36 -13.66 1.57 -23.60
C ILE A 36 -12.23 2.07 -23.33
N ALA A 37 -11.21 1.40 -23.89
CA ALA A 37 -9.84 1.89 -23.84
C ALA A 37 -9.69 3.27 -24.50
N LYS A 38 -10.28 3.48 -25.69
CA LYS A 38 -10.31 4.81 -26.35
C LYS A 38 -10.98 5.87 -25.48
N PHE A 39 -12.02 5.52 -24.71
CA PHE A 39 -12.65 6.44 -23.80
C PHE A 39 -11.70 6.90 -22.68
N PHE A 40 -10.97 5.98 -22.04
CA PHE A 40 -10.01 6.32 -20.99
C PHE A 40 -8.79 7.07 -21.54
N ILE A 41 -8.32 6.76 -22.75
CA ILE A 41 -7.30 7.55 -23.47
C ILE A 41 -7.81 8.98 -23.73
N ALA A 42 -9.08 9.15 -24.10
CA ALA A 42 -9.68 10.48 -24.26
C ALA A 42 -9.75 11.24 -22.91
N LEU A 43 -10.09 10.56 -21.80
CA LEU A 43 -10.03 11.17 -20.47
C LEU A 43 -8.61 11.60 -20.09
N ASP A 44 -7.59 10.83 -20.47
CA ASP A 44 -6.19 11.19 -20.26
C ASP A 44 -5.81 12.44 -21.07
N SER A 45 -6.16 12.46 -22.35
CA SER A 45 -5.81 13.54 -23.27
C SER A 45 -6.53 14.87 -22.98
N PHE A 46 -7.82 14.80 -22.67
CA PHE A 46 -8.66 15.98 -22.46
C PHE A 46 -8.85 16.36 -20.98
N GLY A 47 -8.34 15.53 -20.07
CA GLY A 47 -8.39 15.74 -18.63
C GLY A 47 -9.76 15.49 -18.00
N MET A 48 -9.77 15.49 -16.67
CA MET A 48 -10.95 15.34 -15.82
C MET A 48 -10.97 16.41 -14.75
N SER A 49 -12.15 16.98 -14.48
CA SER A 49 -12.37 17.77 -13.28
C SER A 49 -12.46 16.87 -12.04
N LYS A 50 -12.20 17.42 -10.84
CA LYS A 50 -12.37 16.69 -9.58
C LYS A 50 -13.78 16.11 -9.40
N GLU A 51 -14.77 16.82 -9.95
CA GLU A 51 -16.17 16.37 -9.95
C GLU A 51 -16.36 15.15 -10.83
N GLU A 52 -15.76 15.10 -12.00
CA GLU A 52 -15.79 13.93 -12.88
C GLU A 52 -15.08 12.72 -12.26
N VAL A 53 -13.94 12.94 -11.59
CA VAL A 53 -13.26 11.88 -10.83
C VAL A 53 -14.18 11.30 -9.74
N TYR A 54 -14.91 12.16 -9.02
CA TYR A 54 -15.89 11.71 -8.02
C TYR A 54 -17.01 10.89 -8.66
N ARG A 55 -17.56 11.36 -9.78
CA ARG A 55 -18.65 10.67 -10.51
C ARG A 55 -18.23 9.30 -11.01
N LEU A 56 -17.03 9.19 -11.58
CA LEU A 56 -16.45 7.91 -12.02
C LEU A 56 -16.28 6.98 -10.82
N ALA A 57 -15.67 7.45 -9.71
CA ALA A 57 -15.46 6.66 -8.51
C ALA A 57 -16.80 6.16 -7.92
N LEU A 58 -17.84 6.97 -7.96
CA LEU A 58 -19.17 6.61 -7.48
C LEU A 58 -19.80 5.52 -8.37
N ALA A 59 -19.77 5.69 -9.69
CA ALA A 59 -20.27 4.69 -10.64
C ALA A 59 -19.51 3.35 -10.50
N MET A 60 -18.19 3.40 -10.37
CA MET A 60 -17.37 2.21 -10.14
C MET A 60 -17.68 1.52 -8.81
N ARG A 61 -17.95 2.27 -7.72
CA ARG A 61 -18.40 1.71 -6.44
C ARG A 61 -19.70 0.93 -6.63
N ASP A 62 -20.66 1.53 -7.34
CA ASP A 62 -22.03 1.00 -7.51
C ASP A 62 -22.08 -0.18 -8.50
N SER A 63 -20.99 -0.49 -9.17
CA SER A 63 -20.89 -1.69 -10.02
C SER A 63 -20.84 -3.00 -9.25
N GLY A 64 -20.73 -2.96 -7.93
CA GLY A 64 -20.62 -4.16 -7.09
C GLY A 64 -21.14 -3.97 -5.68
N ARG A 65 -20.75 -4.91 -4.81
CA ARG A 65 -21.14 -4.92 -3.40
C ARG A 65 -20.56 -3.72 -2.65
N VAL A 66 -21.41 -3.07 -1.85
CA VAL A 66 -21.02 -1.96 -0.97
C VAL A 66 -21.30 -2.35 0.48
N LEU A 67 -20.28 -2.28 1.33
CA LEU A 67 -20.42 -2.58 2.75
C LEU A 67 -21.03 -1.38 3.49
N LYS A 68 -21.93 -1.65 4.42
CA LYS A 68 -22.59 -0.64 5.27
C LYS A 68 -22.48 -1.07 6.72
N PHE A 69 -21.93 -0.21 7.56
CA PHE A 69 -21.77 -0.46 8.99
C PHE A 69 -22.33 0.69 9.80
N ASN A 70 -22.95 0.38 10.94
CA ASN A 70 -23.48 1.37 11.88
C ASN A 70 -22.43 1.90 12.86
N MET A 71 -21.14 1.69 12.55
CA MET A 71 -20.00 2.08 13.36
C MET A 71 -18.96 2.85 12.53
N PRO A 72 -18.21 3.78 13.11
CA PRO A 72 -17.12 4.43 12.41
C PRO A 72 -15.97 3.45 12.18
N LEU A 73 -15.64 3.21 10.92
CA LEU A 73 -14.50 2.38 10.53
C LEU A 73 -13.33 3.23 10.05
N PHE A 74 -12.15 2.79 10.45
CA PHE A 74 -10.90 3.26 9.86
C PHE A 74 -10.51 2.43 8.65
N GLU A 75 -9.75 3.04 7.75
CA GLU A 75 -9.03 2.33 6.70
C GLU A 75 -7.71 3.00 6.37
N LYS A 76 -6.71 2.22 5.94
CA LYS A 76 -5.43 2.73 5.42
C LYS A 76 -5.20 2.25 4.00
N HIS A 77 -4.81 3.18 3.13
CA HIS A 77 -4.34 2.91 1.78
C HIS A 77 -2.91 3.42 1.59
N SER A 78 -2.17 2.82 0.68
CA SER A 78 -0.89 3.32 0.17
C SER A 78 -0.95 3.31 -1.35
N THR A 79 -0.37 4.31 -2.01
CA THR A 79 -0.26 4.32 -3.48
C THR A 79 0.81 3.36 -4.01
N GLY A 80 1.43 2.58 -3.13
CA GLY A 80 2.46 1.61 -3.45
C GLY A 80 3.87 2.17 -3.30
N GLY A 81 4.78 1.32 -2.85
CA GLY A 81 6.21 1.58 -2.69
C GLY A 81 6.90 0.31 -2.22
N VAL A 82 8.16 0.16 -2.58
CA VAL A 82 8.98 -0.99 -2.19
C VAL A 82 9.28 -0.95 -0.69
N GLY A 83 9.18 -2.10 0.01
CA GLY A 83 9.50 -2.21 1.43
C GLY A 83 8.58 -1.40 2.35
N ASP A 84 7.24 -1.44 2.10
CA ASP A 84 6.23 -0.75 2.93
C ASP A 84 5.24 -1.72 3.58
N PRO A 85 5.60 -2.39 4.67
CA PRO A 85 4.68 -3.22 5.43
C PRO A 85 3.86 -2.45 6.49
N THR A 86 3.76 -1.11 6.42
CA THR A 86 3.06 -0.28 7.41
C THR A 86 1.60 -0.70 7.65
N SER A 87 0.90 -1.27 6.66
CA SER A 87 -0.47 -1.75 6.86
C SER A 87 -0.52 -2.94 7.82
N ILE A 88 0.48 -3.81 7.82
CA ILE A 88 0.54 -4.99 8.71
C ILE A 88 0.74 -4.54 10.17
N VAL A 89 1.53 -3.49 10.38
CA VAL A 89 1.73 -2.90 11.72
C VAL A 89 0.50 -2.11 12.16
N LEU A 90 -0.05 -1.27 11.27
CA LEU A 90 -1.09 -0.30 11.63
C LEU A 90 -2.43 -0.95 11.95
N ILE A 91 -2.82 -2.01 11.24
CA ILE A 91 -4.11 -2.68 11.45
C ILE A 91 -4.25 -3.19 12.88
N PRO A 92 -3.37 -4.07 13.39
CA PRO A 92 -3.49 -4.55 14.75
C PRO A 92 -3.25 -3.45 15.79
N LEU A 93 -2.42 -2.45 15.49
CA LEU A 93 -2.18 -1.32 16.37
C LEU A 93 -3.46 -0.51 16.61
N ILE A 94 -4.18 -0.13 15.56
CA ILE A 94 -5.46 0.59 15.67
C ILE A 94 -6.52 -0.27 16.35
N ALA A 95 -6.58 -1.57 16.02
CA ALA A 95 -7.53 -2.51 16.60
C ALA A 95 -7.27 -2.76 18.10
N SER A 96 -6.00 -2.80 18.54
CA SER A 96 -5.63 -2.97 19.95
C SER A 96 -5.99 -1.77 20.81
N LEU A 97 -6.15 -0.59 20.21
CA LEU A 97 -6.63 0.63 20.83
C LEU A 97 -8.17 0.71 20.92
N GLY A 98 -8.88 -0.35 20.49
CA GLY A 98 -10.34 -0.43 20.53
C GLY A 98 -11.05 0.19 19.33
N TYR A 99 -10.33 0.74 18.36
CA TYR A 99 -10.92 1.27 17.13
C TYR A 99 -11.13 0.17 16.09
N LYS A 100 -12.22 0.24 15.35
CA LYS A 100 -12.51 -0.71 14.29
C LYS A 100 -11.86 -0.29 12.98
N ILE A 101 -11.10 -1.20 12.37
CA ILE A 101 -10.38 -0.97 11.11
C ILE A 101 -10.68 -2.06 10.08
N ILE A 102 -11.05 -1.66 8.88
CA ILE A 102 -11.13 -2.55 7.73
C ILE A 102 -9.97 -2.26 6.79
N LYS A 103 -9.38 -3.28 6.22
CA LYS A 103 -8.36 -3.15 5.19
C LYS A 103 -8.82 -3.83 3.91
N MET A 104 -9.37 -3.04 2.99
CA MET A 104 -9.58 -3.53 1.63
C MET A 104 -8.25 -3.47 0.87
N THR A 105 -7.78 -4.63 0.44
CA THR A 105 -6.51 -4.80 -0.26
C THR A 105 -6.72 -5.26 -1.70
N ALA A 106 -5.79 -4.88 -2.58
CA ALA A 106 -5.74 -5.28 -3.98
C ALA A 106 -4.42 -6.03 -4.27
N ARG A 107 -4.33 -6.62 -5.45
CA ARG A 107 -3.05 -7.07 -6.01
C ARG A 107 -2.08 -5.89 -6.15
N SER A 108 -0.81 -6.21 -6.30
CA SER A 108 0.22 -5.23 -6.64
C SER A 108 -0.13 -4.43 -7.92
N LEU A 109 0.31 -3.19 -7.97
CA LEU A 109 0.30 -2.38 -9.18
C LEU A 109 1.75 -2.19 -9.63
N VAL A 110 2.03 -2.52 -10.89
CA VAL A 110 3.34 -2.40 -11.54
C VAL A 110 4.43 -3.19 -10.81
N PHE A 111 5.28 -2.55 -10.00
CA PHE A 111 6.47 -3.14 -9.36
C PHE A 111 6.38 -3.23 -7.82
N THR A 112 5.24 -2.88 -7.23
CA THR A 112 5.08 -2.87 -5.76
C THR A 112 4.21 -4.01 -5.29
N ASN A 113 4.69 -4.79 -4.30
CA ASN A 113 3.86 -5.81 -3.67
C ASN A 113 2.70 -5.17 -2.92
N GLY A 114 1.51 -5.73 -3.09
CA GLY A 114 0.31 -5.31 -2.37
C GLY A 114 0.27 -5.85 -0.95
N SER A 115 -0.57 -5.24 -0.08
CA SER A 115 -0.79 -5.81 1.25
C SER A 115 -1.40 -7.22 1.18
N ALA A 116 -2.19 -7.53 0.13
CA ALA A 116 -2.72 -8.88 -0.08
C ALA A 116 -1.63 -9.93 -0.23
N ASP A 117 -0.58 -9.59 -0.96
CA ASP A 117 0.52 -10.53 -1.25
C ASP A 117 1.31 -10.86 0.02
N ARG A 118 1.52 -9.87 0.89
CA ARG A 118 2.16 -10.08 2.20
C ARG A 118 1.32 -10.95 3.14
N PHE A 119 0.00 -10.76 3.17
CA PHE A 119 -0.88 -11.60 3.99
C PHE A 119 -0.99 -13.04 3.46
N LYS A 120 -0.80 -13.28 2.15
CA LYS A 120 -0.73 -14.63 1.58
C LYS A 120 0.47 -15.44 2.08
N ALA A 121 1.55 -14.78 2.52
CA ALA A 121 2.67 -15.47 3.15
C ALA A 121 2.29 -16.15 4.49
N ILE A 122 1.11 -15.84 5.05
CA ILE A 122 0.53 -16.54 6.20
C ILE A 122 -0.34 -17.70 5.67
N PRO A 123 0.03 -18.97 5.91
CA PRO A 123 -0.75 -20.10 5.44
C PRO A 123 -2.20 -20.02 5.91
N HIS A 124 -3.12 -20.36 5.02
CA HIS A 124 -4.57 -20.42 5.25
C HIS A 124 -5.27 -19.08 5.56
N PHE A 125 -4.56 -17.95 5.59
CA PHE A 125 -5.17 -16.63 5.86
C PHE A 125 -6.18 -16.26 4.76
N LYS A 126 -7.45 -16.09 5.16
CA LYS A 126 -8.55 -15.81 4.24
C LYS A 126 -8.76 -14.30 4.09
N VAL A 127 -8.80 -13.82 2.84
CA VAL A 127 -9.12 -12.42 2.50
C VAL A 127 -10.43 -12.30 1.69
N MET A 128 -10.97 -13.43 1.21
CA MET A 128 -12.30 -13.50 0.56
C MET A 128 -13.31 -13.90 1.62
N LEU A 129 -14.10 -12.95 2.09
CA LEU A 129 -14.99 -13.11 3.23
C LEU A 129 -16.42 -12.71 2.85
N THR A 130 -17.43 -13.38 3.47
CA THR A 130 -18.84 -12.97 3.41
C THR A 130 -19.08 -11.72 4.26
N ASN A 131 -20.25 -11.11 4.15
CA ASN A 131 -20.62 -9.96 5.00
C ASN A 131 -20.66 -10.35 6.48
N GLU A 132 -21.19 -11.54 6.78
CA GLU A 132 -21.29 -12.08 8.12
C GLU A 132 -19.90 -12.32 8.74
N GLU A 133 -18.97 -12.88 7.97
CA GLU A 133 -17.58 -13.07 8.41
C GLU A 133 -16.86 -11.73 8.65
N ILE A 134 -17.07 -10.73 7.77
CA ILE A 134 -16.52 -9.37 7.95
C ILE A 134 -17.05 -8.74 9.23
N GLU A 135 -18.37 -8.78 9.44
CA GLU A 135 -19.02 -8.20 10.62
C GLU A 135 -18.59 -8.91 11.90
N HIS A 136 -18.53 -10.25 11.87
CA HIS A 136 -18.02 -11.06 12.98
C HIS A 136 -16.59 -10.65 13.35
N ASN A 137 -15.67 -10.57 12.38
CA ASN A 137 -14.28 -10.20 12.64
C ASN A 137 -14.15 -8.78 13.19
N LEU A 138 -14.91 -7.82 12.64
CA LEU A 138 -14.93 -6.45 13.16
C LEU A 138 -15.49 -6.35 14.58
N ASN A 139 -16.39 -7.25 14.98
CA ASN A 139 -16.96 -7.26 16.32
C ASN A 139 -16.08 -7.99 17.34
N THR A 140 -15.36 -9.02 16.93
CA THR A 140 -14.52 -9.85 17.82
C THR A 140 -13.10 -9.36 17.94
N THR A 141 -12.48 -8.93 16.84
CA THR A 141 -11.06 -8.52 16.81
C THR A 141 -10.85 -7.03 16.56
N ASN A 142 -11.91 -6.26 16.29
CA ASN A 142 -11.87 -4.87 15.83
C ASN A 142 -11.18 -4.67 14.46
N ALA A 143 -10.85 -5.72 13.74
CA ALA A 143 -10.18 -5.61 12.44
C ALA A 143 -10.66 -6.65 11.44
N CYS A 144 -10.57 -6.30 10.16
CA CYS A 144 -10.81 -7.22 9.07
C CYS A 144 -9.96 -6.86 7.86
N VAL A 145 -9.27 -7.85 7.28
CA VAL A 145 -8.51 -7.71 6.04
C VAL A 145 -9.27 -8.42 4.93
N ILE A 146 -9.69 -7.67 3.91
CA ILE A 146 -10.47 -8.21 2.80
C ILE A 146 -9.82 -7.90 1.46
N SER A 147 -9.99 -8.82 0.51
CA SER A 147 -9.71 -8.53 -0.90
C SER A 147 -10.95 -7.86 -1.53
N HIS A 148 -10.70 -6.93 -2.45
CA HIS A 148 -11.77 -6.34 -3.27
C HIS A 148 -12.30 -7.32 -4.34
N GLY A 149 -12.07 -8.65 -4.17
CA GLY A 149 -12.39 -9.73 -5.11
C GLY A 149 -13.70 -9.55 -5.86
N GLY A 150 -13.94 -10.37 -6.88
CA GLY A 150 -14.93 -10.33 -7.94
C GLY A 150 -16.27 -9.58 -7.78
N ASP A 151 -16.77 -9.37 -6.57
CA ASP A 151 -18.06 -8.75 -6.29
C ASP A 151 -18.00 -7.30 -5.75
N MET A 152 -16.81 -6.83 -5.33
CA MET A 152 -16.62 -5.45 -4.85
C MET A 152 -15.87 -4.62 -5.90
N CYS A 153 -16.50 -3.55 -6.38
CA CYS A 153 -15.93 -2.68 -7.42
C CYS A 153 -15.39 -3.42 -8.65
N PRO A 154 -16.15 -4.33 -9.30
CA PRO A 154 -15.65 -5.10 -10.44
C PRO A 154 -15.16 -4.23 -11.61
N ALA A 155 -15.72 -3.03 -11.79
CA ALA A 155 -15.24 -2.07 -12.77
C ALA A 155 -13.79 -1.60 -12.52
N ASP A 156 -13.32 -1.64 -11.26
CA ASP A 156 -11.93 -1.29 -10.93
C ASP A 156 -10.93 -2.27 -11.57
N ARG A 157 -11.27 -3.56 -11.65
CA ARG A 157 -10.42 -4.54 -12.35
C ARG A 157 -10.29 -4.19 -13.83
N VAL A 158 -11.41 -3.85 -14.48
CA VAL A 158 -11.41 -3.46 -15.90
C VAL A 158 -10.58 -2.20 -16.12
N LEU A 159 -10.69 -1.22 -15.21
CA LEU A 159 -9.86 -0.01 -15.26
C LEU A 159 -8.37 -0.32 -15.11
N TYR A 160 -8.00 -1.23 -14.19
CA TYR A 160 -6.61 -1.67 -14.02
C TYR A 160 -6.05 -2.32 -15.29
N ASP A 161 -6.80 -3.25 -15.91
CA ASP A 161 -6.41 -3.91 -17.14
C ASP A 161 -6.21 -2.90 -18.29
N ILE A 162 -7.05 -1.86 -18.35
CA ILE A 162 -6.91 -0.78 -19.34
C ILE A 162 -5.66 0.06 -19.03
N MET A 163 -5.48 0.48 -17.76
CA MET A 163 -4.34 1.31 -17.38
C MET A 163 -3.02 0.59 -17.71
N GLU A 164 -2.88 -0.66 -17.31
CA GLU A 164 -1.68 -1.47 -17.55
C GLU A 164 -1.44 -1.69 -19.04
N LYS A 165 -2.48 -2.05 -19.80
CA LYS A 165 -2.35 -2.36 -21.23
C LYS A 165 -2.03 -1.15 -22.10
N TYR A 166 -2.50 0.04 -21.70
CA TYR A 166 -2.40 1.27 -22.51
C TYR A 166 -1.51 2.34 -21.88
N GLY A 167 -0.77 2.02 -20.82
CA GLY A 167 0.21 2.92 -20.20
C GLY A 167 -0.42 4.14 -19.51
N LEU A 168 -1.62 3.98 -18.93
CA LEU A 168 -2.37 5.06 -18.26
C LEU A 168 -2.12 5.13 -16.74
N GLU A 169 -1.16 4.37 -16.19
CA GLU A 169 -0.84 4.34 -14.77
C GLU A 169 -0.30 5.67 -14.25
N HIS A 170 0.14 6.55 -15.15
CA HIS A 170 0.57 7.90 -14.82
C HIS A 170 -0.59 8.86 -14.56
N ASN A 171 -1.82 8.54 -14.97
CA ASN A 171 -2.98 9.42 -14.86
C ASN A 171 -3.50 9.48 -13.42
N LEU A 172 -3.23 10.61 -12.73
CA LEU A 172 -3.61 10.81 -11.33
C LEU A 172 -5.13 10.75 -11.10
N ASN A 173 -5.95 11.18 -12.08
CA ASN A 173 -7.41 11.17 -11.95
C ASN A 173 -7.95 9.74 -11.94
N LEU A 174 -7.44 8.87 -12.82
CA LEU A 174 -7.81 7.46 -12.88
C LEU A 174 -7.34 6.72 -11.62
N LEU A 175 -6.11 6.99 -11.16
CA LEU A 175 -5.61 6.43 -9.91
C LEU A 175 -6.48 6.84 -8.71
N VAL A 176 -6.90 8.12 -8.65
CA VAL A 176 -7.81 8.59 -7.59
C VAL A 176 -9.17 7.92 -7.68
N ALA A 177 -9.76 7.79 -8.87
CA ALA A 177 -11.06 7.12 -9.04
C ALA A 177 -10.99 5.65 -8.58
N SER A 178 -9.93 4.94 -8.95
CA SER A 178 -9.63 3.57 -8.52
C SER A 178 -9.46 3.43 -7.00
N ILE A 179 -8.74 4.34 -6.36
CA ILE A 179 -8.61 4.34 -4.90
C ILE A 179 -9.95 4.66 -4.23
N ALA A 180 -10.64 5.70 -4.72
CA ALA A 180 -11.85 6.20 -4.09
C ALA A 180 -13.01 5.20 -4.17
N CYS A 181 -13.25 4.52 -5.30
CA CYS A 181 -14.32 3.55 -5.43
C CYS A 181 -14.22 2.44 -4.37
N LYS A 182 -13.01 1.92 -4.12
CA LYS A 182 -12.74 0.91 -3.08
C LYS A 182 -13.02 1.43 -1.67
N LYS A 183 -12.65 2.69 -1.38
CA LYS A 183 -12.88 3.31 -0.06
C LYS A 183 -14.35 3.66 0.16
N PHE A 184 -15.08 3.98 -0.90
CA PHE A 184 -16.53 4.14 -0.87
C PHE A 184 -17.23 2.79 -0.63
N ALA A 185 -16.75 1.71 -1.26
CA ALA A 185 -17.32 0.38 -1.12
C ALA A 185 -17.02 -0.28 0.24
N SER A 186 -15.88 0.04 0.87
CA SER A 186 -15.50 -0.51 2.17
C SER A 186 -16.33 0.01 3.35
N GLY A 187 -17.07 1.10 3.16
CA GLY A 187 -17.86 1.74 4.22
C GLY A 187 -17.04 2.53 5.25
N ALA A 188 -15.73 2.67 5.07
CA ALA A 188 -14.86 3.40 6.00
C ALA A 188 -15.22 4.89 6.06
N LYS A 189 -15.15 5.47 7.28
CA LYS A 189 -15.46 6.88 7.54
C LYS A 189 -14.24 7.75 7.79
N ILE A 190 -13.13 7.15 8.19
CA ILE A 190 -11.84 7.82 8.39
C ILE A 190 -10.81 7.04 7.59
N VAL A 191 -10.25 7.67 6.56
CA VAL A 191 -9.34 7.00 5.63
C VAL A 191 -8.00 7.74 5.56
N LEU A 192 -6.93 7.04 5.95
CA LEU A 192 -5.57 7.49 5.73
C LEU A 192 -5.09 6.97 4.38
N VAL A 193 -4.65 7.87 3.51
CA VAL A 193 -3.95 7.51 2.25
C VAL A 193 -2.53 8.03 2.30
N ASP A 194 -1.57 7.14 2.27
CA ASP A 194 -0.17 7.47 2.11
C ASP A 194 0.17 7.57 0.62
N VAL A 195 0.23 8.81 0.14
CA VAL A 195 0.58 9.16 -1.24
C VAL A 195 2.09 9.20 -1.36
N LYS A 196 2.66 8.16 -1.93
CA LYS A 196 4.11 8.00 -2.07
C LYS A 196 4.61 8.64 -3.36
N TYR A 197 5.81 9.22 -3.31
CA TYR A 197 6.51 9.75 -4.47
C TYR A 197 8.00 9.39 -4.43
N GLY A 198 8.61 9.31 -5.61
CA GLY A 198 10.03 8.98 -5.79
C GLY A 198 10.21 7.79 -6.74
N ASP A 199 11.46 7.37 -6.94
CA ASP A 199 11.79 6.37 -7.96
C ASP A 199 11.14 5.02 -7.69
N ALA A 200 11.07 4.59 -6.44
CA ALA A 200 10.43 3.34 -6.03
C ALA A 200 8.90 3.49 -5.78
N SER A 201 8.23 4.41 -6.46
CA SER A 201 6.79 4.68 -6.40
C SER A 201 6.22 4.90 -7.80
N VAL A 202 4.92 4.67 -7.98
CA VAL A 202 4.19 4.98 -9.22
C VAL A 202 4.26 6.48 -9.51
N ILE A 203 4.09 7.32 -8.49
CA ILE A 203 4.18 8.78 -8.62
C ILE A 203 5.63 9.20 -8.42
N LYS A 204 6.22 9.85 -9.43
CA LYS A 204 7.65 10.20 -9.41
C LYS A 204 7.94 11.52 -8.70
N ARG A 205 7.08 12.54 -8.84
CA ARG A 205 7.34 13.90 -8.38
C ARG A 205 6.49 14.28 -7.18
N TYR A 206 7.04 15.03 -6.26
CA TYR A 206 6.34 15.58 -5.09
C TYR A 206 5.10 16.39 -5.46
N LEU A 207 5.17 17.21 -6.51
CA LEU A 207 4.05 18.06 -6.94
C LEU A 207 2.88 17.23 -7.47
N ASP A 208 3.13 16.10 -8.12
CA ASP A 208 2.10 15.17 -8.57
C ASP A 208 1.42 14.48 -7.37
N ALA A 209 2.21 14.06 -6.38
CA ALA A 209 1.68 13.52 -5.13
C ALA A 209 0.82 14.56 -4.38
N LEU A 210 1.24 15.81 -4.35
CA LEU A 210 0.46 16.91 -3.76
C LEU A 210 -0.84 17.15 -4.52
N SER A 211 -0.81 17.09 -5.85
CA SER A 211 -1.99 17.23 -6.72
C SER A 211 -2.95 16.08 -6.48
N MET A 212 -2.48 14.85 -6.46
CA MET A 212 -3.28 13.66 -6.15
C MET A 212 -3.94 13.77 -4.77
N ALA A 213 -3.17 14.17 -3.75
CA ALA A 213 -3.71 14.35 -2.39
C ALA A 213 -4.84 15.40 -2.35
N LYS A 214 -4.73 16.50 -3.11
CA LYS A 214 -5.79 17.50 -3.22
C LYS A 214 -7.05 16.98 -3.92
N ILE A 215 -6.92 16.10 -4.91
CA ILE A 215 -8.06 15.48 -5.59
C ILE A 215 -8.71 14.47 -4.65
N LEU A 216 -7.93 13.59 -4.00
CA LEU A 216 -8.41 12.64 -2.98
C LEU A 216 -9.17 13.35 -1.86
N LYS A 217 -8.63 14.46 -1.33
CA LYS A 217 -9.30 15.25 -0.29
C LYS A 217 -10.69 15.70 -0.74
N TYR A 218 -10.81 16.23 -1.95
CA TYR A 218 -12.10 16.67 -2.51
C TYR A 218 -13.08 15.49 -2.64
N VAL A 219 -12.65 14.42 -3.29
CA VAL A 219 -13.46 13.23 -3.60
C VAL A 219 -13.96 12.54 -2.32
N PHE A 220 -13.09 12.38 -1.33
CA PHE A 220 -13.43 11.74 -0.06
C PHE A 220 -14.38 12.60 0.78
N LYS A 221 -14.10 13.91 0.92
CA LYS A 221 -15.00 14.83 1.65
C LYS A 221 -16.39 14.86 1.05
N LYS A 222 -16.48 14.87 -0.27
CA LYS A 222 -17.77 14.82 -0.98
C LYS A 222 -18.57 13.54 -0.69
N ASN A 223 -17.89 12.41 -0.44
CA ASN A 223 -18.52 11.16 -0.04
C ASN A 223 -18.69 11.00 1.49
N GLY A 224 -18.50 12.05 2.29
CA GLY A 224 -18.65 12.02 3.74
C GLY A 224 -17.54 11.29 4.48
N ILE A 225 -16.37 11.06 3.85
CA ILE A 225 -15.18 10.46 4.46
C ILE A 225 -14.29 11.57 5.02
N LYS A 226 -13.75 11.39 6.23
CA LYS A 226 -12.70 12.23 6.80
C LYS A 226 -11.34 11.76 6.27
N PRO A 227 -10.71 12.47 5.31
CA PRO A 227 -9.45 12.05 4.72
C PRO A 227 -8.26 12.49 5.58
N ILE A 228 -7.25 11.62 5.66
CA ILE A 228 -5.91 11.93 6.14
C ILE A 228 -4.95 11.57 5.02
N LEU A 229 -4.37 12.57 4.36
CA LEU A 229 -3.46 12.36 3.23
C LEU A 229 -2.05 12.66 3.71
N THR A 230 -1.21 11.63 3.76
CA THR A 230 0.23 11.79 3.98
C THR A 230 0.94 11.79 2.64
N ILE A 231 1.97 12.62 2.50
CA ILE A 231 2.85 12.62 1.32
C ILE A 231 4.20 12.14 1.81
N SER A 232 4.64 10.98 1.34
CA SER A 232 5.89 10.36 1.76
C SER A 232 6.82 10.02 0.60
N SER A 233 8.12 10.18 0.87
CA SER A 233 9.18 9.88 -0.08
C SER A 233 9.53 8.40 -0.06
N THR A 234 9.82 7.83 -1.23
CA THR A 234 10.35 6.47 -1.40
C THR A 234 11.87 6.49 -1.65
N VAL A 235 12.57 7.51 -1.19
CA VAL A 235 14.04 7.60 -1.28
C VAL A 235 14.71 6.40 -0.62
N GLN A 236 14.07 5.80 0.36
CA GLN A 236 14.43 4.54 0.97
C GLN A 236 13.19 3.78 1.44
N THR A 237 13.32 2.48 1.71
CA THR A 237 12.27 1.62 2.26
C THR A 237 11.93 2.01 3.69
N PHE A 238 10.68 1.79 4.14
CA PHE A 238 10.30 1.98 5.53
C PHE A 238 10.75 0.79 6.39
N GLY A 239 10.53 -0.43 5.89
CA GLY A 239 11.08 -1.65 6.47
C GLY A 239 12.53 -1.90 6.05
N ASP A 240 13.12 -2.93 6.62
CA ASP A 240 14.44 -3.42 6.23
C ASP A 240 14.35 -4.55 5.21
N GLY A 241 13.19 -5.23 5.14
CA GLY A 241 12.90 -6.29 4.18
C GLY A 241 12.33 -5.77 2.86
N ILE A 242 12.64 -6.46 1.78
CA ILE A 242 12.02 -6.36 0.46
C ILE A 242 11.62 -7.78 0.04
N GLY A 243 10.31 -8.05 -0.06
CA GLY A 243 9.74 -9.37 -0.35
C GLY A 243 8.60 -9.70 0.60
N ASN A 244 7.67 -10.60 0.20
CA ASN A 244 6.41 -10.78 0.92
C ASN A 244 6.61 -11.29 2.35
N ALA A 245 7.29 -12.42 2.52
CA ALA A 245 7.48 -13.03 3.83
C ALA A 245 8.45 -12.23 4.72
N ILE A 246 9.53 -11.68 4.15
CA ILE A 246 10.51 -10.90 4.93
C ILE A 246 9.93 -9.56 5.40
N GLU A 247 9.07 -8.90 4.61
CA GLU A 247 8.36 -7.69 5.03
C GLU A 247 7.33 -8.00 6.15
N LEU A 248 6.73 -9.19 6.13
CA LEU A 248 5.88 -9.66 7.23
C LEU A 248 6.71 -9.83 8.52
N VAL A 249 7.92 -10.41 8.44
CA VAL A 249 8.85 -10.51 9.58
C VAL A 249 9.21 -9.14 10.14
N ASP A 250 9.49 -8.16 9.29
CA ASP A 250 9.74 -6.78 9.73
C ASP A 250 8.57 -6.20 10.54
N ALA A 251 7.36 -6.39 10.04
CA ALA A 251 6.16 -5.93 10.73
C ALA A 251 5.96 -6.62 12.08
N LEU A 252 6.20 -7.94 12.16
CA LEU A 252 6.15 -8.71 13.41
C LEU A 252 7.17 -8.19 14.43
N ASN A 253 8.40 -7.93 13.99
CA ASN A 253 9.46 -7.39 14.86
C ASN A 253 9.06 -6.02 15.44
N VAL A 254 8.41 -5.15 14.64
CA VAL A 254 7.87 -3.87 15.13
C VAL A 254 6.77 -4.09 16.16
N LEU A 255 5.84 -5.01 15.89
CA LEU A 255 4.75 -5.33 16.83
C LEU A 255 5.26 -5.96 18.14
N GLN A 256 6.46 -6.55 18.13
CA GLN A 256 7.19 -7.08 19.28
C GLN A 256 8.12 -6.05 19.95
N GLY A 257 8.03 -4.77 19.58
CA GLY A 257 8.74 -3.68 20.25
C GLY A 257 9.99 -3.15 19.55
N ARG A 258 10.40 -3.71 18.40
CA ARG A 258 11.58 -3.23 17.67
C ARG A 258 11.43 -1.74 17.32
N LYS A 259 12.44 -0.93 17.67
CA LYS A 259 12.55 0.48 17.32
C LYS A 259 13.25 0.61 15.96
N CYS A 260 12.59 1.21 14.99
CA CYS A 260 13.10 1.43 13.63
C CYS A 260 12.19 2.40 12.86
N LEU A 261 12.62 2.82 11.68
CA LEU A 261 11.85 3.74 10.83
C LEU A 261 10.43 3.26 10.53
N LEU A 262 10.23 1.96 10.30
CA LEU A 262 8.90 1.38 10.09
C LEU A 262 7.97 1.60 11.28
N ARG A 263 8.49 1.46 12.53
CA ARG A 263 7.73 1.77 13.75
C ARG A 263 7.35 3.25 13.78
N ASP A 264 8.31 4.15 13.56
CA ASP A 264 8.10 5.59 13.66
C ASP A 264 7.04 6.08 12.67
N VAL A 265 7.11 5.61 11.42
CA VAL A 265 6.11 5.91 10.39
C VAL A 265 4.74 5.34 10.77
N SER A 266 4.67 4.10 11.26
CA SER A 266 3.41 3.45 11.64
C SER A 266 2.76 4.13 12.85
N VAL A 267 3.54 4.50 13.86
CA VAL A 267 3.10 5.29 15.02
C VAL A 267 2.58 6.64 14.55
N ARG A 268 3.30 7.32 13.66
CA ARG A 268 2.84 8.60 13.10
C ARG A 268 1.51 8.47 12.40
N PHE A 269 1.31 7.44 11.58
CA PHE A 269 0.02 7.18 10.93
C PHE A 269 -1.09 6.92 11.96
N ALA A 270 -0.82 6.13 12.99
CA ALA A 270 -1.78 5.86 14.05
C ALA A 270 -2.18 7.13 14.80
N VAL A 271 -1.22 7.99 15.17
CA VAL A 271 -1.48 9.31 15.79
C VAL A 271 -2.42 10.15 14.91
N GLU A 272 -2.15 10.24 13.60
CA GLU A 272 -3.01 10.99 12.67
C GLU A 272 -4.43 10.42 12.64
N MET A 273 -4.58 9.11 12.64
CA MET A 273 -5.90 8.46 12.58
C MET A 273 -6.69 8.67 13.87
N ILE A 274 -6.12 8.37 15.03
CA ILE A 274 -6.86 8.45 16.30
C ILE A 274 -7.18 9.88 16.72
N THR A 275 -6.27 10.84 16.47
CA THR A 275 -6.55 12.27 16.74
C THR A 275 -7.56 12.88 15.76
N THR A 276 -7.72 12.30 14.55
CA THR A 276 -8.81 12.67 13.63
C THR A 276 -10.16 12.14 14.11
N ALA A 277 -10.18 10.96 14.72
CA ALA A 277 -11.40 10.38 15.33
C ALA A 277 -11.77 11.07 16.63
N ASN A 278 -10.79 11.37 17.45
CA ASN A 278 -10.94 12.06 18.75
C ASN A 278 -10.15 13.38 18.74
N PRO A 279 -10.75 14.50 18.31
CA PRO A 279 -10.05 15.80 18.21
C PRO A 279 -9.64 16.40 19.56
N THR A 280 -10.18 15.91 20.69
CA THR A 280 -9.83 16.35 22.03
C THR A 280 -8.61 15.63 22.61
N LEU A 281 -8.20 14.52 22.00
CA LEU A 281 -7.01 13.78 22.39
C LEU A 281 -5.75 14.53 21.98
N ASP A 282 -4.89 14.86 22.93
CA ASP A 282 -3.59 15.47 22.63
C ASP A 282 -2.71 14.53 21.81
N ARG A 283 -1.85 15.10 20.97
CA ARG A 283 -0.99 14.32 20.08
C ARG A 283 0.14 13.60 20.81
N SER A 284 0.63 14.18 21.91
CA SER A 284 1.63 13.55 22.79
C SER A 284 1.03 12.36 23.49
N ASP A 285 -0.16 12.53 24.09
CA ASP A 285 -0.88 11.44 24.78
C ASP A 285 -1.21 10.31 23.80
N ALA A 286 -1.64 10.66 22.57
CA ALA A 286 -1.86 9.69 21.51
C ALA A 286 -0.58 8.91 21.14
N TYR A 287 0.55 9.61 21.05
CA TYR A 287 1.85 9.02 20.75
C TYR A 287 2.28 8.05 21.85
N ASP A 288 2.16 8.45 23.12
CA ASP A 288 2.55 7.64 24.28
C ASP A 288 1.66 6.40 24.41
N MET A 289 0.34 6.56 24.24
CA MET A 289 -0.61 5.45 24.24
C MET A 289 -0.31 4.41 23.15
N ILE A 290 0.00 4.87 21.94
CA ILE A 290 0.31 4.00 20.80
C ILE A 290 1.61 3.23 21.06
N ASN A 291 2.66 3.91 21.51
CA ASN A 291 3.94 3.26 21.81
C ASN A 291 3.81 2.26 22.95
N SER A 292 3.08 2.61 24.01
CA SER A 292 2.79 1.70 25.11
C SER A 292 2.10 0.42 24.63
N ASN A 293 1.15 0.51 23.70
CA ASN A 293 0.48 -0.67 23.13
C ASN A 293 1.42 -1.59 22.36
N ILE A 294 2.43 -1.04 21.69
CA ILE A 294 3.46 -1.84 21.03
C ILE A 294 4.37 -2.48 22.09
N ASP A 295 4.90 -1.67 23.01
CA ASP A 295 5.91 -2.10 23.99
C ASP A 295 5.35 -3.12 25.01
N ASN A 296 4.06 -3.07 25.30
CA ASN A 296 3.34 -4.04 26.14
C ASN A 296 2.88 -5.29 25.38
N GLY A 297 3.16 -5.41 24.07
CA GLY A 297 2.80 -6.55 23.23
C GLY A 297 1.32 -6.65 22.88
N LEU A 298 0.49 -5.65 23.21
CA LEU A 298 -0.96 -5.67 22.93
C LEU A 298 -1.25 -5.63 21.44
N ALA A 299 -0.47 -4.87 20.67
CA ALA A 299 -0.59 -4.83 19.22
C ALA A 299 -0.21 -6.17 18.57
N TYR A 300 0.84 -6.85 19.07
CA TYR A 300 1.24 -8.19 18.61
C TYR A 300 0.16 -9.23 18.93
N LYS A 301 -0.35 -9.24 20.17
CA LYS A 301 -1.47 -10.12 20.55
C LYS A 301 -2.66 -9.91 19.63
N LYS A 302 -3.02 -8.65 19.36
CA LYS A 302 -4.13 -8.30 18.46
C LYS A 302 -3.87 -8.79 17.02
N PHE A 303 -2.65 -8.73 16.53
CA PHE A 303 -2.30 -9.30 15.22
C PHE A 303 -2.58 -10.82 15.18
N MET A 304 -2.18 -11.55 16.22
CA MET A 304 -2.45 -13.00 16.31
C MET A 304 -3.95 -13.32 16.39
N GLU A 305 -4.74 -12.52 17.10
CA GLU A 305 -6.20 -12.65 17.13
C GLU A 305 -6.81 -12.45 15.74
N ILE A 306 -6.37 -11.43 14.99
CA ILE A 306 -6.84 -11.15 13.62
C ILE A 306 -6.47 -12.32 12.68
N VAL A 307 -5.23 -12.79 12.75
CA VAL A 307 -4.76 -13.91 11.91
C VAL A 307 -5.58 -15.17 12.20
N SER A 308 -5.79 -15.51 13.47
CA SER A 308 -6.58 -16.67 13.88
C SER A 308 -8.04 -16.56 13.42
N ALA A 309 -8.67 -15.38 13.60
CA ALA A 309 -10.06 -15.14 13.22
C ALA A 309 -10.29 -15.28 11.69
N GLN A 310 -9.26 -14.98 10.89
CA GLN A 310 -9.28 -15.15 9.43
C GLN A 310 -8.71 -16.51 8.96
N GLY A 311 -8.53 -17.47 9.87
CA GLY A 311 -8.13 -18.85 9.57
C GLY A 311 -6.64 -19.05 9.30
N GLY A 312 -5.80 -18.02 9.52
CA GLY A 312 -4.36 -18.09 9.31
C GLY A 312 -3.63 -18.88 10.38
N ASP A 313 -2.52 -19.50 9.99
CA ASP A 313 -1.65 -20.27 10.90
C ASP A 313 -0.82 -19.36 11.80
N THR A 314 -1.27 -19.19 13.05
CA THR A 314 -0.57 -18.40 14.06
C THR A 314 0.69 -19.09 14.58
N LYS A 315 0.78 -20.42 14.50
CA LYS A 315 1.92 -21.17 15.01
C LYS A 315 3.19 -20.88 14.21
N ILE A 316 3.07 -20.82 12.88
CA ILE A 316 4.21 -20.49 12.01
C ILE A 316 4.79 -19.09 12.29
N LEU A 317 3.92 -18.15 12.71
CA LEU A 317 4.31 -16.80 13.09
C LEU A 317 5.00 -16.75 14.45
N GLN A 318 4.46 -17.49 15.45
CA GLN A 318 5.04 -17.59 16.79
C GLN A 318 6.42 -18.26 16.77
N GLU A 319 6.60 -19.26 15.91
CA GLU A 319 7.86 -19.97 15.73
C GLU A 319 8.85 -19.22 14.83
N ALA A 320 8.51 -18.00 14.36
CA ALA A 320 9.31 -17.22 13.41
C ALA A 320 9.67 -17.98 12.12
N LYS A 321 8.80 -18.89 11.70
CA LYS A 321 9.03 -19.79 10.56
C LYS A 321 8.37 -19.31 9.25
N VAL A 322 7.79 -18.14 9.24
CA VAL A 322 7.10 -17.57 8.06
C VAL A 322 8.07 -17.22 6.93
N PHE A 323 9.33 -16.94 7.27
CA PHE A 323 10.41 -16.72 6.31
C PHE A 323 11.53 -17.75 6.54
N LYS A 324 11.74 -18.62 5.57
CA LYS A 324 12.75 -19.70 5.62
C LYS A 324 13.56 -19.70 4.32
N PRO A 325 14.55 -18.81 4.19
CA PRO A 325 15.34 -18.73 2.99
C PRO A 325 16.16 -20.01 2.76
N TYR A 326 16.33 -20.40 1.51
CA TYR A 326 17.10 -21.58 1.12
C TYR A 326 18.60 -21.27 1.12
N ARG A 327 18.99 -20.15 0.53
CA ARG A 327 20.37 -19.69 0.39
C ARG A 327 20.44 -18.20 0.68
N SER A 328 21.63 -17.72 1.03
CA SER A 328 21.87 -16.30 1.24
C SER A 328 23.27 -15.89 0.83
N VAL A 329 23.40 -14.66 0.37
CA VAL A 329 24.68 -14.00 0.12
C VAL A 329 24.64 -12.59 0.71
N ASN A 330 25.77 -12.17 1.30
CA ASN A 330 25.93 -10.84 1.85
C ASN A 330 26.72 -9.96 0.88
N PHE A 331 26.22 -8.76 0.65
CA PHE A 331 26.93 -7.71 -0.04
C PHE A 331 27.53 -6.76 1.01
N VAL A 332 28.83 -6.57 0.94
CA VAL A 332 29.60 -5.82 1.95
C VAL A 332 30.16 -4.52 1.38
N ALA A 333 30.43 -3.56 2.26
CA ALA A 333 31.04 -2.30 1.90
C ALA A 333 32.49 -2.50 1.40
N ASP A 334 32.84 -1.88 0.29
CA ASP A 334 34.19 -1.90 -0.31
C ASP A 334 35.13 -0.88 0.35
N ARG A 335 34.58 0.09 1.07
CA ARG A 335 35.29 1.19 1.75
C ARG A 335 34.49 1.73 2.93
N ASP A 336 35.16 2.54 3.75
CA ASP A 336 34.50 3.35 4.78
C ASP A 336 33.73 4.52 4.12
N GLY A 337 32.62 4.96 4.74
CA GLY A 337 31.87 6.12 4.30
C GLY A 337 30.42 6.11 4.75
N TYR A 338 29.63 7.00 4.17
CA TYR A 338 28.21 7.11 4.44
C TYR A 338 27.40 6.49 3.31
N VAL A 339 26.27 5.86 3.66
CA VAL A 339 25.29 5.40 2.67
C VAL A 339 24.66 6.61 2.00
N GLY A 340 25.00 6.85 0.73
CA GLY A 340 24.55 8.01 -0.04
C GLY A 340 23.21 7.79 -0.72
N SER A 341 22.98 6.58 -1.25
CA SER A 341 21.72 6.23 -1.89
C SER A 341 21.48 4.71 -1.88
N ILE A 342 20.20 4.33 -1.94
CA ILE A 342 19.73 2.94 -2.06
C ILE A 342 18.74 2.88 -3.21
N ASN A 343 19.04 2.14 -4.27
CA ASN A 343 18.13 1.92 -5.39
C ASN A 343 17.10 0.83 -5.06
N SER A 344 16.15 1.18 -4.22
CA SER A 344 15.10 0.25 -3.78
C SER A 344 14.15 -0.18 -4.90
N LEU A 345 14.03 0.61 -6.00
CA LEU A 345 13.26 0.20 -7.18
C LEU A 345 13.85 -1.06 -7.80
N VAL A 346 15.13 -1.04 -8.14
CA VAL A 346 15.81 -2.20 -8.77
C VAL A 346 15.77 -3.41 -7.84
N LEU A 347 16.02 -3.22 -6.53
CA LEU A 347 15.93 -4.30 -5.55
C LEU A 347 14.52 -4.91 -5.49
N GLY A 348 13.47 -4.07 -5.51
CA GLY A 348 12.07 -4.50 -5.51
C GLY A 348 11.68 -5.24 -6.79
N GLU A 349 12.11 -4.76 -7.96
CA GLU A 349 11.84 -5.40 -9.25
C GLU A 349 12.50 -6.79 -9.35
N ILE A 350 13.75 -6.92 -8.88
CA ILE A 350 14.45 -8.21 -8.84
C ILE A 350 13.69 -9.21 -7.97
N VAL A 351 13.41 -8.85 -6.72
CA VAL A 351 12.70 -9.73 -5.78
C VAL A 351 11.33 -10.12 -6.34
N ARG A 352 10.56 -9.15 -6.86
CA ARG A 352 9.24 -9.43 -7.45
C ARG A 352 9.34 -10.41 -8.60
N ARG A 353 10.27 -10.19 -9.53
CA ARG A 353 10.45 -11.05 -10.70
C ARG A 353 10.76 -12.49 -10.31
N ILE A 354 11.66 -12.68 -9.34
CA ILE A 354 12.01 -14.02 -8.87
C ILE A 354 10.81 -14.67 -8.16
N CYS A 355 10.10 -13.94 -7.27
CA CYS A 355 8.92 -14.47 -6.59
C CYS A 355 7.80 -14.86 -7.58
N GLU A 356 7.57 -14.08 -8.64
CA GLU A 356 6.57 -14.38 -9.66
C GLU A 356 6.92 -15.63 -10.49
N THR A 357 8.18 -15.82 -10.82
CA THR A 357 8.63 -16.99 -11.61
C THR A 357 8.74 -18.26 -10.78
N SER A 358 9.20 -18.16 -9.53
CA SER A 358 9.38 -19.31 -8.62
C SER A 358 8.12 -19.64 -7.83
N HIS A 359 7.13 -18.74 -7.76
CA HIS A 359 5.96 -18.83 -6.88
C HIS A 359 6.34 -19.08 -5.42
N ASP A 360 7.44 -18.45 -4.95
CA ASP A 360 8.00 -18.66 -3.62
C ASP A 360 8.18 -17.32 -2.88
N ASP A 361 7.56 -17.20 -1.71
CA ASP A 361 7.64 -16.03 -0.86
C ASP A 361 8.89 -15.98 0.06
N ASN A 362 9.72 -17.04 0.05
CA ASN A 362 10.97 -17.11 0.83
C ASN A 362 12.17 -16.48 0.13
N ILE A 363 11.92 -15.69 -0.90
CA ILE A 363 12.90 -14.89 -1.63
C ILE A 363 12.77 -13.45 -1.19
N GLY A 364 13.91 -12.78 -1.00
CA GLY A 364 13.88 -11.39 -0.53
C GLY A 364 15.25 -10.78 -0.31
N ILE A 365 15.25 -9.53 0.09
CA ILE A 365 16.43 -8.79 0.47
C ILE A 365 16.23 -8.21 1.86
N ALA A 366 17.24 -8.36 2.74
CA ALA A 366 17.32 -7.64 4.01
C ALA A 366 18.36 -6.52 3.88
N LEU A 367 17.92 -5.29 3.91
CA LEU A 367 18.78 -4.12 4.04
C LEU A 367 19.32 -4.06 5.48
N ARG A 368 20.62 -3.81 5.63
CA ARG A 368 21.29 -3.69 6.93
C ARG A 368 21.64 -2.24 7.25
N VAL A 369 21.40 -1.36 6.30
CA VAL A 369 21.74 0.06 6.36
C VAL A 369 20.61 0.95 5.86
N LYS A 370 20.62 2.20 6.29
CA LYS A 370 19.75 3.27 5.81
C LYS A 370 20.60 4.41 5.23
N ILE A 371 19.98 5.27 4.41
CA ILE A 371 20.66 6.47 3.89
C ILE A 371 21.10 7.36 5.05
N GLY A 372 22.38 7.73 5.05
CA GLY A 372 23.02 8.53 6.09
C GLY A 372 23.79 7.72 7.13
N ASP A 373 23.64 6.41 7.19
CA ASP A 373 24.44 5.55 8.09
C ASP A 373 25.91 5.60 7.70
N PHE A 374 26.79 5.72 8.71
CA PHE A 374 28.22 5.53 8.52
C PHE A 374 28.55 4.05 8.60
N ILE A 375 29.28 3.56 7.64
CA ILE A 375 29.68 2.16 7.51
C ILE A 375 31.19 2.02 7.33
N LYS A 376 31.72 0.91 7.79
CA LYS A 376 33.12 0.53 7.62
C LYS A 376 33.28 -0.49 6.50
N LYS A 377 34.45 -0.51 5.88
CA LYS A 377 34.80 -1.55 4.91
C LYS A 377 34.60 -2.94 5.49
N GLY A 378 33.92 -3.81 4.73
CA GLY A 378 33.57 -5.17 5.14
C GLY A 378 32.26 -5.30 5.91
N GLU A 379 31.60 -4.21 6.34
CA GLU A 379 30.28 -4.28 6.96
C GLU A 379 29.21 -4.65 5.93
N ILE A 380 28.20 -5.43 6.38
CA ILE A 380 27.14 -5.93 5.51
C ILE A 380 26.19 -4.79 5.17
N LEU A 381 25.98 -4.52 3.89
CA LEU A 381 25.02 -3.54 3.36
C LEU A 381 23.65 -4.13 3.21
N LEU A 382 23.58 -5.33 2.62
CA LEU A 382 22.36 -6.11 2.46
C LEU A 382 22.64 -7.60 2.39
N SER A 383 21.61 -8.40 2.68
CA SER A 383 21.61 -9.84 2.47
C SER A 383 20.56 -10.18 1.40
N PHE A 384 20.94 -10.86 0.35
CA PHE A 384 20.02 -11.39 -0.65
C PHE A 384 19.73 -12.85 -0.37
N TYR A 385 18.45 -13.19 -0.29
CA TYR A 385 17.91 -14.52 -0.07
C TYR A 385 17.29 -15.05 -1.34
N TYR A 386 17.75 -16.23 -1.80
CA TYR A 386 17.37 -16.82 -3.07
C TYR A 386 17.26 -18.34 -2.97
N LYS A 387 16.72 -18.98 -4.00
CA LYS A 387 16.53 -20.42 -4.07
C LYS A 387 17.51 -21.07 -5.04
N ASP A 388 17.52 -20.62 -6.26
CA ASP A 388 18.29 -21.19 -7.35
C ASP A 388 19.54 -20.36 -7.65
N GLU A 389 20.67 -21.01 -8.01
CA GLU A 389 21.91 -20.31 -8.33
C GLU A 389 21.78 -19.41 -9.56
N SER A 390 20.92 -19.75 -10.50
CA SER A 390 20.61 -18.89 -11.65
C SER A 390 20.05 -17.51 -11.24
N ASP A 391 19.30 -17.44 -10.12
CA ASP A 391 18.80 -16.16 -9.59
C ASP A 391 19.96 -15.29 -9.12
N PHE A 392 20.96 -15.90 -8.47
CA PHE A 392 22.15 -15.20 -8.02
C PHE A 392 22.97 -14.69 -9.19
N ASP A 393 23.30 -15.55 -10.16
CA ASP A 393 24.16 -15.22 -11.31
C ASP A 393 23.54 -14.11 -12.17
N ASN A 394 22.22 -14.13 -12.37
CA ASN A 394 21.52 -13.15 -13.18
C ASN A 394 21.45 -11.77 -12.52
N TYR A 395 21.44 -11.67 -11.20
CA TYR A 395 21.13 -10.41 -10.51
C TYR A 395 22.25 -9.85 -9.64
N ILE A 396 23.33 -10.60 -9.38
CA ILE A 396 24.43 -10.19 -8.49
C ILE A 396 25.01 -8.81 -8.85
N THR A 397 25.28 -8.57 -10.13
CA THR A 397 25.84 -7.30 -10.61
C THR A 397 24.88 -6.14 -10.39
N ALA A 398 23.58 -6.35 -10.67
CA ALA A 398 22.56 -5.33 -10.48
C ALA A 398 22.37 -5.00 -8.99
N ILE A 399 22.34 -6.02 -8.11
CA ILE A 399 22.20 -5.85 -6.67
C ILE A 399 23.41 -5.12 -6.07
N SER A 400 24.64 -5.49 -6.49
CA SER A 400 25.88 -4.86 -5.98
C SER A 400 25.95 -3.36 -6.28
N GLY A 401 25.34 -2.90 -7.37
CA GLY A 401 25.26 -1.48 -7.75
C GLY A 401 24.17 -0.67 -7.06
N CYS A 402 23.29 -1.31 -6.26
CA CYS A 402 22.12 -0.63 -5.71
C CYS A 402 22.42 0.27 -4.50
N ILE A 403 23.55 0.08 -3.80
CA ILE A 403 23.92 0.90 -2.64
C ILE A 403 25.19 1.66 -2.96
N ARG A 404 25.12 2.98 -2.88
CA ARG A 404 26.25 3.86 -3.13
C ARG A 404 26.79 4.43 -1.82
N ILE A 405 28.12 4.31 -1.63
CA ILE A 405 28.86 4.89 -0.50
C ILE A 405 29.45 6.23 -0.92
N THR A 406 29.39 7.23 -0.05
CA THR A 406 29.95 8.58 -0.24
C THR A 406 30.82 8.97 0.95
N ASN A 407 31.76 9.89 0.75
CA ASN A 407 32.58 10.47 1.81
C ASN A 407 31.83 11.55 2.60
N GLU A 408 30.77 12.11 2.03
CA GLU A 408 30.01 13.20 2.65
C GLU A 408 28.89 12.64 3.53
N LYS A 409 28.76 13.22 4.73
CA LYS A 409 27.66 12.89 5.63
C LYS A 409 26.32 13.34 5.03
N ILE A 410 25.42 12.39 4.79
CA ILE A 410 24.08 12.67 4.32
C ILE A 410 23.17 12.92 5.53
N LYS A 411 22.36 13.97 5.46
CA LYS A 411 21.35 14.23 6.49
C LYS A 411 20.27 13.15 6.44
N GLU A 412 19.94 12.59 7.59
CA GLU A 412 18.82 11.66 7.73
C GLU A 412 17.52 12.26 7.16
N ILE A 413 16.81 11.46 6.36
CA ILE A 413 15.60 11.89 5.67
C ILE A 413 14.40 11.20 6.30
N TYR A 414 13.62 11.95 7.11
CA TYR A 414 12.33 11.45 7.55
C TYR A 414 11.36 11.41 6.36
N PRO A 415 10.74 10.26 6.05
CA PRO A 415 10.04 10.08 4.78
C PRO A 415 8.73 10.87 4.67
N ILE A 416 7.98 11.08 5.75
CA ILE A 416 6.71 11.83 5.70
C ILE A 416 7.00 13.32 5.58
N ARG A 417 6.70 13.88 4.40
CA ARG A 417 6.98 15.28 4.06
C ARG A 417 5.83 16.22 4.40
N LYS A 418 4.60 15.73 4.35
CA LYS A 418 3.38 16.54 4.59
C LYS A 418 2.20 15.68 5.03
N VAL A 419 1.35 16.26 5.86
CA VAL A 419 0.02 15.72 6.21
C VAL A 419 -1.04 16.74 5.83
N ILE A 420 -2.12 16.31 5.16
CA ILE A 420 -3.27 17.13 4.72
C ILE A 420 -4.53 16.46 5.27
N ARG A 421 -5.37 17.23 5.95
CA ARG A 421 -6.66 16.79 6.49
C ARG A 421 -7.83 17.55 5.89
#